data_c16a507314b8605251333db0d23acb1b
#
_entry.id   c16a507314b8605251333db0d23acb1b
#
_cell.length_a   1.000
_cell.length_b   1.000
_cell.length_c   1.000
_cell.angle_alpha   90.00
_cell.angle_beta   90.00
_cell.angle_gamma   90.00
#
_symmetry.space_group_name_H-M   'P 1'
#
loop_
_entity.id
_entity.type
_entity.pdbx_description
1 polymer ?
#
loop_
_entity_poly.entity_id
_entity_poly.type
_entity_poly.pdbx_seq_one_letter_code
_entity_poly.pdbx_strand_id
1 'polypeptide(L)'
;MTEKLQALKMTEHNRRWWTLGAMCFALFMIMLDNTVVNVALPSIQRGLHASTSSLEWTVNAYTLTFAVVLVTGGRLGDLFGRRRMFLFGVAVFGLSSLLIALSQSDTWLIAFRAVQGIGSGFMMPATLSIITNTFDVHERGRAIGTWAGVSAMALAIGPVVGGLLVQEVSWQSIFILNVPVAIGAIAVTLFATRESRDETAIREVDIPGVAALTLGLAALVLALVKSNAWGWGSARVIGLFALSLAALAAFFAIEPRRRAPVVDFSFFRSRSFFGANVVAFIISFVMFANFFTLALYMQDILRFSPLQTGLRFLPTTVMVMFAGPLSGRLTDRIGARWLMTGGLIAVSASMFWMTGITTHSSYGFLVVSFVLMGLGVGFVMSPMSTAAMNAVDRAHAGVASGVLNMTRMVGSTFGVAALGAVIATVGRSQLATRLPHVSSATRAQLVEQLGSGASTTHLAPNVQTALNETYVYALSKGLYAIGALALLGALLAWKLVRDRGARQLAPAPAQPAEHAPALEGSARAQEPETITA
;
A
#
# COMPACT_ATOMS: atom_id res chain seq x y z
N MET A 1 1.26 -41.21 21.38
CA MET A 1 1.14 -39.73 21.62
C MET A 1 2.44 -39.02 21.30
N THR A 2 3.59 -39.60 21.54
CA THR A 2 4.94 -39.06 21.23
C THR A 2 5.28 -38.99 19.74
N GLU A 3 4.84 -39.93 18.89
CA GLU A 3 5.06 -39.87 17.43
C GLU A 3 4.24 -38.79 16.71
N LYS A 4 3.02 -38.52 17.16
CA LYS A 4 2.21 -37.40 16.62
C LYS A 4 2.76 -36.03 17.00
N LEU A 5 3.49 -35.89 18.11
CA LEU A 5 4.20 -34.69 18.50
C LEU A 5 5.53 -34.51 17.75
N GLN A 6 6.14 -35.61 17.26
CA GLN A 6 7.32 -35.53 16.39
C GLN A 6 6.96 -35.15 14.94
N ALA A 7 5.77 -35.46 14.45
CA ALA A 7 5.27 -35.04 13.15
C ALA A 7 4.96 -33.51 13.10
N LEU A 8 4.88 -32.84 14.24
CA LEU A 8 4.74 -31.39 14.40
C LEU A 8 6.09 -30.64 14.47
N LYS A 9 7.24 -31.32 14.31
CA LYS A 9 8.52 -30.64 14.10
C LYS A 9 8.49 -29.96 12.75
N MET A 10 8.12 -28.66 12.75
CA MET A 10 8.19 -27.82 11.56
C MET A 10 9.61 -27.85 11.00
N THR A 11 9.74 -28.37 9.79
CA THR A 11 10.99 -28.21 9.04
C THR A 11 11.18 -26.73 8.74
N GLU A 12 12.43 -26.26 8.63
CA GLU A 12 12.75 -24.86 8.26
C GLU A 12 12.05 -24.48 6.95
N HIS A 13 11.93 -25.42 6.02
CA HIS A 13 11.23 -25.23 4.76
C HIS A 13 9.74 -24.91 4.96
N ASN A 14 9.02 -25.69 5.76
CA ASN A 14 7.59 -25.47 6.01
C ASN A 14 7.36 -24.20 6.82
N ARG A 15 8.24 -23.90 7.78
CA ARG A 15 8.12 -22.73 8.66
C ARG A 15 8.10 -21.42 7.88
N ARG A 16 8.95 -21.25 6.86
CA ARG A 16 8.97 -20.02 6.06
C ARG A 16 7.67 -19.78 5.30
N TRP A 17 7.00 -20.86 4.83
CA TRP A 17 5.71 -20.76 4.16
C TRP A 17 4.57 -20.44 5.12
N TRP A 18 4.58 -20.99 6.34
CA TRP A 18 3.65 -20.60 7.40
C TRP A 18 3.83 -19.12 7.80
N THR A 19 5.08 -18.66 7.89
CA THR A 19 5.36 -17.24 8.11
C THR A 19 4.78 -16.38 6.99
N LEU A 20 4.99 -16.76 5.73
CA LEU A 20 4.37 -16.06 4.59
C LEU A 20 2.84 -16.06 4.69
N GLY A 21 2.24 -17.20 5.04
CA GLY A 21 0.80 -17.31 5.27
C GLY A 21 0.29 -16.30 6.32
N ALA A 22 0.96 -16.21 7.48
CA ALA A 22 0.60 -15.24 8.52
C ALA A 22 0.70 -13.78 8.04
N MET A 23 1.75 -13.44 7.29
CA MET A 23 1.92 -12.10 6.69
C MET A 23 0.85 -11.79 5.64
N CYS A 24 0.48 -12.79 4.84
CA CYS A 24 -0.61 -12.69 3.87
C CYS A 24 -1.97 -12.52 4.55
N PHE A 25 -2.26 -13.24 5.65
CA PHE A 25 -3.50 -13.07 6.41
C PHE A 25 -3.63 -11.66 6.98
N ALA A 26 -2.56 -11.12 7.54
CA ALA A 26 -2.56 -9.77 8.09
C ALA A 26 -2.77 -8.71 6.98
N LEU A 27 -2.10 -8.88 5.83
CA LEU A 27 -2.30 -8.00 4.68
C LEU A 27 -3.73 -8.10 4.13
N PHE A 28 -4.26 -9.33 4.04
CA PHE A 28 -5.64 -9.57 3.63
C PHE A 28 -6.62 -8.79 4.51
N MET A 29 -6.42 -8.85 5.83
CA MET A 29 -7.26 -8.14 6.81
C MET A 29 -7.22 -6.62 6.61
N ILE A 30 -6.02 -6.03 6.44
CA ILE A 30 -5.87 -4.58 6.17
C ILE A 30 -6.59 -4.18 4.87
N MET A 31 -6.39 -4.95 3.80
CA MET A 31 -6.94 -4.62 2.48
C MET A 31 -8.46 -4.85 2.42
N LEU A 32 -8.94 -5.89 3.09
CA LEU A 32 -10.36 -6.17 3.23
C LEU A 32 -11.06 -5.03 3.97
N ASP A 33 -10.54 -4.62 5.13
CA ASP A 33 -11.09 -3.54 5.95
C ASP A 33 -11.24 -2.24 5.15
N ASN A 34 -10.23 -1.88 4.34
CA ASN A 34 -10.26 -0.69 3.50
C ASN A 34 -11.41 -0.68 2.47
N THR A 35 -11.87 -1.84 2.02
CA THR A 35 -12.91 -1.95 1.00
C THR A 35 -14.30 -2.17 1.59
N VAL A 36 -14.39 -3.01 2.61
CA VAL A 36 -15.65 -3.39 3.25
C VAL A 36 -16.32 -2.21 3.96
N VAL A 37 -15.52 -1.34 4.60
CA VAL A 37 -16.03 -0.15 5.30
C VAL A 37 -16.78 0.78 4.35
N ASN A 38 -16.30 0.97 3.13
CA ASN A 38 -16.98 1.83 2.15
C ASN A 38 -18.39 1.31 1.80
N VAL A 39 -18.58 -0.01 1.74
CA VAL A 39 -19.88 -0.64 1.50
C VAL A 39 -20.82 -0.46 2.69
N ALA A 40 -20.26 -0.42 3.91
CA ALA A 40 -21.03 -0.30 5.15
C ALA A 40 -21.45 1.14 5.50
N LEU A 41 -20.83 2.17 4.90
CA LEU A 41 -21.09 3.58 5.26
C LEU A 41 -22.57 3.96 5.32
N PRO A 42 -23.44 3.60 4.34
CA PRO A 42 -24.86 3.93 4.43
C PRO A 42 -25.59 3.25 5.60
N SER A 43 -25.15 2.04 5.98
CA SER A 43 -25.72 1.31 7.11
C SER A 43 -25.22 1.82 8.47
N ILE A 44 -23.95 2.26 8.54
CA ILE A 44 -23.37 2.98 9.67
C ILE A 44 -24.13 4.29 9.88
N GLN A 45 -24.39 5.05 8.79
CA GLN A 45 -25.14 6.29 8.86
C GLN A 45 -26.52 6.11 9.50
N ARG A 46 -27.25 5.10 9.06
CA ARG A 46 -28.59 4.78 9.60
C ARG A 46 -28.53 4.28 11.04
N GLY A 47 -27.55 3.42 11.35
CA GLY A 47 -27.41 2.78 12.66
C GLY A 47 -26.95 3.72 13.77
N LEU A 48 -26.08 4.69 13.46
CA LEU A 48 -25.54 5.64 14.43
C LEU A 48 -26.08 7.07 14.26
N HIS A 49 -27.03 7.30 13.33
CA HIS A 49 -27.53 8.64 12.95
C HIS A 49 -26.39 9.61 12.61
N ALA A 50 -25.31 9.08 11.99
CA ALA A 50 -24.08 9.79 11.73
C ALA A 50 -24.24 10.86 10.63
N SER A 51 -23.58 11.99 10.79
CA SER A 51 -23.52 13.01 9.75
C SER A 51 -22.62 12.56 8.58
N THR A 52 -22.79 13.15 7.40
CA THR A 52 -21.90 12.90 6.24
C THR A 52 -20.43 13.17 6.60
N SER A 53 -20.18 14.24 7.37
CA SER A 53 -18.82 14.56 7.84
C SER A 53 -18.26 13.46 8.76
N SER A 54 -19.08 12.86 9.63
CA SER A 54 -18.65 11.75 10.49
C SER A 54 -18.32 10.50 9.67
N LEU A 55 -19.05 10.23 8.59
CA LEU A 55 -18.74 9.12 7.68
C LEU A 55 -17.41 9.34 6.95
N GLU A 56 -17.16 10.57 6.47
CA GLU A 56 -15.84 10.91 5.90
C GLU A 56 -14.72 10.69 6.92
N TRP A 57 -14.91 11.12 8.16
CA TRP A 57 -13.92 10.94 9.22
C TRP A 57 -13.74 9.46 9.62
N THR A 58 -14.75 8.62 9.48
CA THR A 58 -14.64 7.17 9.68
C THR A 58 -13.57 6.54 8.77
N VAL A 59 -13.48 7.01 7.53
CA VAL A 59 -12.46 6.55 6.57
C VAL A 59 -11.13 7.31 6.75
N ASN A 60 -11.21 8.64 6.89
CA ASN A 60 -10.05 9.50 6.90
C ASN A 60 -9.20 9.36 8.16
N ALA A 61 -9.81 9.12 9.34
CA ALA A 61 -9.08 8.93 10.59
C ALA A 61 -8.17 7.69 10.52
N TYR A 62 -8.68 6.59 10.00
CA TYR A 62 -7.89 5.38 9.74
C TYR A 62 -6.75 5.65 8.75
N THR A 63 -7.06 6.21 7.59
CA THR A 63 -6.11 6.46 6.52
C THR A 63 -4.98 7.39 6.97
N LEU A 64 -5.33 8.45 7.71
CA LEU A 64 -4.39 9.43 8.23
C LEU A 64 -3.40 8.80 9.22
N THR A 65 -3.92 8.12 10.25
CA THR A 65 -3.07 7.50 11.27
C THR A 65 -2.24 6.34 10.70
N PHE A 66 -2.80 5.57 9.78
CA PHE A 66 -2.07 4.54 9.04
C PHE A 66 -0.87 5.13 8.28
N ALA A 67 -1.09 6.21 7.48
CA ALA A 67 -0.02 6.86 6.71
C ALA A 67 1.12 7.35 7.59
N VAL A 68 0.77 8.01 8.67
CA VAL A 68 1.71 8.64 9.62
C VAL A 68 2.59 7.60 10.32
N VAL A 69 2.03 6.44 10.69
CA VAL A 69 2.74 5.41 11.46
C VAL A 69 3.60 4.50 10.59
N LEU A 70 3.39 4.45 9.26
CA LEU A 70 4.08 3.51 8.36
C LEU A 70 5.61 3.50 8.50
N VAL A 71 6.26 4.66 8.46
CA VAL A 71 7.73 4.74 8.52
C VAL A 71 8.22 4.52 9.93
N THR A 72 7.58 5.16 10.91
CA THR A 72 7.90 5.01 12.33
C THR A 72 7.70 3.56 12.77
N GLY A 73 6.60 2.92 12.35
CA GLY A 73 6.33 1.50 12.63
C GLY A 73 7.40 0.57 12.04
N GLY A 74 7.87 0.88 10.83
CA GLY A 74 9.00 0.18 10.21
C GLY A 74 10.29 0.32 11.03
N ARG A 75 10.63 1.54 11.45
CA ARG A 75 11.82 1.81 12.28
C ARG A 75 11.76 1.13 13.63
N LEU A 76 10.61 1.23 14.31
CA LEU A 76 10.41 0.55 15.59
C LEU A 76 10.47 -0.97 15.45
N GLY A 77 10.03 -1.51 14.32
CA GLY A 77 10.19 -2.93 13.98
C GLY A 77 11.64 -3.35 13.86
N ASP A 78 12.47 -2.54 13.20
CA ASP A 78 13.91 -2.82 13.08
C ASP A 78 14.62 -2.73 14.43
N LEU A 79 14.25 -1.78 15.31
CA LEU A 79 14.87 -1.58 16.63
C LEU A 79 14.45 -2.60 17.69
N PHE A 80 13.13 -2.81 17.83
CA PHE A 80 12.55 -3.58 18.94
C PHE A 80 12.15 -5.00 18.57
N GLY A 81 12.22 -5.34 17.29
CA GLY A 81 11.87 -6.65 16.75
C GLY A 81 10.63 -6.61 15.87
N ARG A 82 10.78 -7.13 14.65
CA ARG A 82 9.74 -7.10 13.60
C ARG A 82 8.54 -7.95 13.95
N ARG A 83 8.78 -9.15 14.51
CA ARG A 83 7.70 -10.02 14.99
C ARG A 83 6.93 -9.37 16.14
N ARG A 84 7.61 -8.75 17.11
CA ARG A 84 6.97 -8.08 18.25
C ARG A 84 6.09 -6.92 17.78
N MET A 85 6.61 -6.05 16.91
CA MET A 85 5.87 -4.90 16.39
C MET A 85 4.72 -5.34 15.48
N PHE A 86 4.89 -6.42 14.71
CA PHE A 86 3.81 -7.03 13.95
C PHE A 86 2.69 -7.54 14.86
N LEU A 87 3.01 -8.31 15.90
CA LEU A 87 2.04 -8.82 16.87
C LEU A 87 1.33 -7.70 17.61
N PHE A 88 2.06 -6.65 18.00
CA PHE A 88 1.47 -5.43 18.58
C PHE A 88 0.46 -4.80 17.61
N GLY A 89 0.85 -4.60 16.34
CA GLY A 89 -0.02 -4.05 15.31
C GLY A 89 -1.29 -4.87 15.10
N VAL A 90 -1.17 -6.21 15.01
CA VAL A 90 -2.34 -7.13 14.85
C VAL A 90 -3.24 -7.07 16.08
N ALA A 91 -2.68 -7.03 17.29
CA ALA A 91 -3.46 -6.94 18.53
C ALA A 91 -4.22 -5.60 18.61
N VAL A 92 -3.55 -4.48 18.31
CA VAL A 92 -4.18 -3.14 18.27
C VAL A 92 -5.27 -3.11 17.21
N PHE A 93 -5.03 -3.65 16.01
CA PHE A 93 -6.02 -3.70 14.93
C PHE A 93 -7.23 -4.55 15.31
N GLY A 94 -7.03 -5.77 15.83
CA GLY A 94 -8.10 -6.68 16.22
C GLY A 94 -8.93 -6.15 17.40
N LEU A 95 -8.26 -5.59 18.42
CA LEU A 95 -8.94 -4.99 19.57
C LEU A 95 -9.75 -3.75 19.17
N SER A 96 -9.18 -2.84 18.38
CA SER A 96 -9.92 -1.67 17.88
C SER A 96 -11.08 -2.09 16.98
N SER A 97 -10.95 -3.14 16.16
CA SER A 97 -12.07 -3.69 15.38
C SER A 97 -13.21 -4.18 16.29
N LEU A 98 -12.89 -4.87 17.38
CA LEU A 98 -13.89 -5.28 18.36
C LEU A 98 -14.58 -4.08 19.01
N LEU A 99 -13.81 -3.06 19.41
CA LEU A 99 -14.35 -1.84 20.03
C LEU A 99 -15.17 -1.00 19.05
N ILE A 100 -14.83 -0.99 17.76
CA ILE A 100 -15.65 -0.39 16.71
C ILE A 100 -16.98 -1.12 16.56
N ALA A 101 -16.97 -2.45 16.59
CA ALA A 101 -18.20 -3.24 16.51
C ALA A 101 -19.15 -2.98 17.70
N LEU A 102 -18.62 -2.58 18.84
CA LEU A 102 -19.38 -2.20 20.05
C LEU A 102 -19.75 -0.72 20.10
N SER A 103 -19.42 0.07 19.06
CA SER A 103 -19.65 1.53 19.07
C SER A 103 -21.14 1.89 19.10
N GLN A 104 -21.47 2.86 19.96
CA GLN A 104 -22.81 3.42 20.10
C GLN A 104 -22.91 4.87 19.59
N SER A 105 -21.79 5.43 19.13
CA SER A 105 -21.73 6.78 18.58
C SER A 105 -20.70 6.88 17.45
N ASP A 106 -20.89 7.85 16.56
CA ASP A 106 -19.95 8.16 15.47
C ASP A 106 -18.57 8.59 15.99
N THR A 107 -18.54 9.38 17.07
CA THR A 107 -17.29 9.82 17.71
C THR A 107 -16.47 8.64 18.23
N TRP A 108 -17.11 7.66 18.85
CA TRP A 108 -16.46 6.42 19.29
C TRP A 108 -15.90 5.64 18.11
N LEU A 109 -16.71 5.44 17.07
CA LEU A 109 -16.29 4.75 15.86
C LEU A 109 -15.08 5.43 15.22
N ILE A 110 -15.08 6.76 15.06
CA ILE A 110 -13.98 7.54 14.47
C ILE A 110 -12.70 7.41 15.33
N ALA A 111 -12.82 7.50 16.65
CA ALA A 111 -11.67 7.38 17.55
C ALA A 111 -10.99 6.01 17.43
N PHE A 112 -11.76 4.92 17.42
CA PHE A 112 -11.19 3.59 17.28
C PHE A 112 -10.76 3.26 15.84
N ARG A 113 -11.32 3.93 14.83
CA ARG A 113 -10.77 3.89 13.46
C ARG A 113 -9.36 4.50 13.42
N ALA A 114 -9.13 5.61 14.13
CA ALA A 114 -7.78 6.16 14.24
C ALA A 114 -6.80 5.19 14.94
N VAL A 115 -7.22 4.53 16.01
CA VAL A 115 -6.41 3.51 16.71
C VAL A 115 -6.16 2.29 15.81
N GLN A 116 -7.15 1.85 15.05
CA GLN A 116 -7.03 0.74 14.09
C GLN A 116 -6.01 1.07 12.97
N GLY A 117 -5.98 2.33 12.50
CA GLY A 117 -4.98 2.81 11.55
C GLY A 117 -3.56 2.75 12.11
N ILE A 118 -3.36 3.06 13.41
CA ILE A 118 -2.06 2.86 14.07
C ILE A 118 -1.64 1.39 14.01
N GLY A 119 -2.55 0.44 14.32
CA GLY A 119 -2.30 -0.99 14.21
C GLY A 119 -1.82 -1.39 12.80
N SER A 120 -2.52 -0.92 11.76
CA SER A 120 -2.15 -1.15 10.36
C SER A 120 -0.77 -0.59 10.01
N GLY A 121 -0.42 0.58 10.56
CA GLY A 121 0.86 1.25 10.36
C GLY A 121 2.05 0.45 10.89
N PHE A 122 1.87 -0.35 11.95
CA PHE A 122 2.87 -1.31 12.42
C PHE A 122 2.87 -2.60 11.61
N MET A 123 1.70 -3.12 11.25
CA MET A 123 1.57 -4.38 10.53
C MET A 123 2.17 -4.33 9.12
N MET A 124 1.81 -3.32 8.33
CA MET A 124 2.12 -3.26 6.90
C MET A 124 3.63 -3.31 6.61
N PRO A 125 4.50 -2.45 7.18
CA PRO A 125 5.94 -2.52 6.94
C PRO A 125 6.55 -3.80 7.51
N ALA A 126 6.03 -4.30 8.64
CA ALA A 126 6.53 -5.52 9.27
C ALA A 126 6.28 -6.75 8.37
N THR A 127 5.14 -6.85 7.67
CA THR A 127 4.87 -7.99 6.76
C THR A 127 5.97 -8.15 5.72
N LEU A 128 6.28 -7.09 4.99
CA LEU A 128 7.28 -7.12 3.93
C LEU A 128 8.71 -7.30 4.48
N SER A 129 8.99 -6.69 5.63
CA SER A 129 10.28 -6.83 6.31
C SER A 129 10.51 -8.25 6.83
N ILE A 130 9.51 -8.89 7.45
CA ILE A 130 9.56 -10.29 7.88
C ILE A 130 9.77 -11.22 6.69
N ILE A 131 9.02 -11.03 5.58
CA ILE A 131 9.20 -11.82 4.35
C ILE A 131 10.64 -11.68 3.83
N THR A 132 11.17 -10.46 3.76
CA THR A 132 12.52 -10.16 3.29
C THR A 132 13.60 -10.85 4.14
N ASN A 133 13.37 -10.97 5.44
CA ASN A 133 14.30 -11.64 6.36
C ASN A 133 14.15 -13.16 6.39
N THR A 134 12.97 -13.68 6.05
CA THR A 134 12.67 -15.11 6.09
C THR A 134 13.08 -15.84 4.81
N PHE A 135 12.99 -15.15 3.65
CA PHE A 135 13.28 -15.74 2.34
C PHE A 135 14.63 -15.29 1.80
N ASP A 136 15.32 -16.23 1.14
CA ASP A 136 16.55 -15.91 0.43
C ASP A 136 16.30 -15.03 -0.79
N VAL A 137 17.34 -14.29 -1.23
CA VAL A 137 17.24 -13.30 -2.31
C VAL A 137 16.62 -13.92 -3.58
N HIS A 138 16.93 -15.17 -3.89
CA HIS A 138 16.43 -15.90 -5.07
C HIS A 138 14.96 -16.34 -4.99
N GLU A 139 14.35 -16.34 -3.80
CA GLU A 139 12.95 -16.73 -3.58
C GLU A 139 12.06 -15.57 -3.14
N ARG A 140 12.65 -14.39 -2.84
CA ARG A 140 11.92 -13.21 -2.38
C ARG A 140 10.88 -12.74 -3.37
N GLY A 141 11.20 -12.74 -4.66
CA GLY A 141 10.27 -12.34 -5.70
C GLY A 141 9.00 -13.17 -5.66
N ARG A 142 9.14 -14.51 -5.54
CA ARG A 142 8.00 -15.41 -5.40
C ARG A 142 7.18 -15.14 -4.13
N ALA A 143 7.84 -14.94 -3.00
CA ALA A 143 7.16 -14.69 -1.72
C ALA A 143 6.42 -13.34 -1.74
N ILE A 144 7.08 -12.27 -2.20
CA ILE A 144 6.50 -10.93 -2.35
C ILE A 144 5.38 -10.92 -3.41
N GLY A 145 5.54 -11.70 -4.49
CA GLY A 145 4.50 -11.88 -5.52
C GLY A 145 3.24 -12.54 -4.96
N THR A 146 3.41 -13.57 -4.11
CA THR A 146 2.28 -14.21 -3.42
C THR A 146 1.58 -13.22 -2.47
N TRP A 147 2.36 -12.48 -1.69
CA TRP A 147 1.87 -11.42 -0.80
C TRP A 147 1.07 -10.35 -1.56
N ALA A 148 1.57 -9.88 -2.71
CA ALA A 148 0.87 -8.92 -3.56
C ALA A 148 -0.41 -9.50 -4.17
N GLY A 149 -0.40 -10.77 -4.59
CA GLY A 149 -1.58 -11.48 -5.11
C GLY A 149 -2.70 -11.60 -4.07
N VAL A 150 -2.35 -11.92 -2.81
CA VAL A 150 -3.32 -11.98 -1.69
C VAL A 150 -3.91 -10.59 -1.40
N SER A 151 -3.10 -9.53 -1.49
CA SER A 151 -3.58 -8.14 -1.37
C SER A 151 -4.64 -7.82 -2.42
N ALA A 152 -4.40 -8.19 -3.67
CA ALA A 152 -5.35 -7.98 -4.76
C ALA A 152 -6.64 -8.80 -4.55
N MET A 153 -6.52 -10.05 -4.11
CA MET A 153 -7.68 -10.90 -3.80
C MET A 153 -8.56 -10.27 -2.70
N ALA A 154 -7.97 -9.69 -1.66
CA ALA A 154 -8.69 -9.01 -0.59
C ALA A 154 -9.50 -7.81 -1.12
N LEU A 155 -8.91 -7.01 -2.02
CA LEU A 155 -9.59 -5.88 -2.66
C LEU A 155 -10.80 -6.31 -3.50
N ALA A 156 -10.73 -7.49 -4.16
CA ALA A 156 -11.83 -8.02 -4.97
C ALA A 156 -12.96 -8.58 -4.11
N ILE A 157 -12.60 -9.34 -3.09
CA ILE A 157 -13.56 -10.05 -2.25
C ILE A 157 -14.27 -9.07 -1.30
N GLY A 158 -13.60 -7.96 -0.94
CA GLY A 158 -14.10 -6.99 0.03
C GLY A 158 -15.53 -6.51 -0.21
N PRO A 159 -15.87 -5.97 -1.37
CA PRO A 159 -17.24 -5.50 -1.63
C PRO A 159 -18.30 -6.61 -1.54
N VAL A 160 -17.94 -7.85 -1.93
CA VAL A 160 -18.86 -9.00 -1.86
C VAL A 160 -19.08 -9.43 -0.42
N VAL A 161 -18.00 -9.65 0.32
CA VAL A 161 -18.07 -10.04 1.74
C VAL A 161 -18.71 -8.93 2.57
N GLY A 162 -18.34 -7.68 2.33
CA GLY A 162 -18.94 -6.54 3.01
C GLY A 162 -20.42 -6.40 2.73
N GLY A 163 -20.81 -6.52 1.47
CA GLY A 163 -22.22 -6.46 1.06
C GLY A 163 -23.06 -7.55 1.73
N LEU A 164 -22.59 -8.81 1.71
CA LEU A 164 -23.26 -9.93 2.37
C LEU A 164 -23.37 -9.73 3.89
N LEU A 165 -22.28 -9.38 4.56
CA LEU A 165 -22.27 -9.19 6.01
C LEU A 165 -23.18 -8.03 6.44
N VAL A 166 -23.17 -6.92 5.71
CA VAL A 166 -23.99 -5.75 6.01
C VAL A 166 -25.47 -6.03 5.76
N GLN A 167 -25.80 -6.78 4.72
CA GLN A 167 -27.18 -7.08 4.32
C GLN A 167 -27.81 -8.16 5.23
N GLU A 168 -27.10 -9.26 5.47
CA GLU A 168 -27.67 -10.45 6.13
C GLU A 168 -27.46 -10.44 7.66
N VAL A 169 -26.49 -9.67 8.18
CA VAL A 169 -26.17 -9.65 9.61
C VAL A 169 -26.28 -8.23 10.18
N SER A 170 -25.25 -7.42 9.98
CA SER A 170 -25.20 -6.02 10.43
C SER A 170 -23.93 -5.33 9.94
N TRP A 171 -23.85 -3.99 10.01
CA TRP A 171 -22.63 -3.27 9.68
C TRP A 171 -21.47 -3.57 10.66
N GLN A 172 -21.77 -3.91 11.93
CA GLN A 172 -20.77 -4.27 12.94
C GLN A 172 -20.03 -5.56 12.58
N SER A 173 -20.69 -6.48 11.87
CA SER A 173 -20.13 -7.80 11.51
C SER A 173 -18.88 -7.69 10.64
N ILE A 174 -18.71 -6.60 9.85
CA ILE A 174 -17.50 -6.38 9.07
C ILE A 174 -16.25 -6.19 9.95
N PHE A 175 -16.43 -5.56 11.11
CA PHE A 175 -15.34 -5.37 12.08
C PHE A 175 -15.14 -6.62 12.94
N ILE A 176 -16.21 -7.32 13.31
CA ILE A 176 -16.13 -8.59 14.05
C ILE A 176 -15.35 -9.63 13.25
N LEU A 177 -15.48 -9.66 11.93
CA LEU A 177 -14.72 -10.55 11.06
C LEU A 177 -13.21 -10.43 11.25
N ASN A 178 -12.70 -9.25 11.54
CA ASN A 178 -11.27 -9.01 11.77
C ASN A 178 -10.75 -9.71 13.04
N VAL A 179 -11.60 -9.94 14.04
CA VAL A 179 -11.19 -10.50 15.34
C VAL A 179 -10.66 -11.93 15.22
N PRO A 180 -11.42 -12.90 14.67
CA PRO A 180 -10.91 -14.27 14.49
C PRO A 180 -9.71 -14.33 13.54
N VAL A 181 -9.64 -13.46 12.51
CA VAL A 181 -8.51 -13.38 11.60
C VAL A 181 -7.26 -12.87 12.35
N ALA A 182 -7.41 -11.87 13.21
CA ALA A 182 -6.31 -11.35 14.05
C ALA A 182 -5.80 -12.42 15.03
N ILE A 183 -6.69 -13.16 15.70
CA ILE A 183 -6.32 -14.27 16.59
C ILE A 183 -5.55 -15.34 15.82
N GLY A 184 -6.02 -15.74 14.65
CA GLY A 184 -5.34 -16.70 13.78
C GLY A 184 -3.96 -16.21 13.33
N ALA A 185 -3.85 -14.95 12.91
CA ALA A 185 -2.59 -14.33 12.51
C ALA A 185 -1.59 -14.29 13.68
N ILE A 186 -2.04 -13.95 14.90
CA ILE A 186 -1.22 -13.97 16.12
C ILE A 186 -0.74 -15.39 16.39
N ALA A 187 -1.64 -16.38 16.42
CA ALA A 187 -1.32 -17.77 16.71
C ALA A 187 -0.26 -18.32 15.73
N VAL A 188 -0.49 -18.16 14.42
CA VAL A 188 0.46 -18.63 13.39
C VAL A 188 1.79 -17.90 13.49
N THR A 189 1.78 -16.59 13.75
CA THR A 189 3.01 -15.80 13.89
C THR A 189 3.82 -16.24 15.11
N LEU A 190 3.19 -16.47 16.25
CA LEU A 190 3.86 -16.96 17.45
C LEU A 190 4.51 -18.32 17.22
N PHE A 191 3.87 -19.16 16.43
CA PHE A 191 4.34 -20.52 16.16
C PHE A 191 5.41 -20.57 15.06
N ALA A 192 5.24 -19.82 13.95
CA ALA A 192 6.06 -19.98 12.75
C ALA A 192 7.14 -18.93 12.57
N THR A 193 6.93 -17.69 13.04
CA THR A 193 7.84 -16.57 12.74
C THR A 193 8.92 -16.43 13.79
N ARG A 194 10.19 -16.41 13.38
CA ARG A 194 11.32 -16.05 14.27
C ARG A 194 11.40 -14.54 14.44
N GLU A 195 11.89 -14.12 15.62
CA GLU A 195 12.21 -12.72 15.83
C GLU A 195 13.41 -12.32 14.96
N SER A 196 13.33 -11.12 14.39
CA SER A 196 14.42 -10.50 13.66
C SER A 196 14.45 -9.01 13.96
N ARG A 197 15.63 -8.46 14.14
CA ARG A 197 15.87 -7.04 14.43
C ARG A 197 17.22 -6.63 13.86
N ASP A 198 17.47 -5.35 13.85
CA ASP A 198 18.81 -4.82 13.61
C ASP A 198 19.61 -4.87 14.91
N GLU A 199 20.61 -5.76 14.97
CA GLU A 199 21.46 -5.91 16.15
C GLU A 199 22.52 -4.80 16.27
N THR A 200 22.78 -4.11 15.17
CA THR A 200 23.79 -3.04 15.09
C THR A 200 23.19 -1.66 15.36
N ALA A 201 21.86 -1.54 15.40
CA ALA A 201 21.18 -0.26 15.56
C ALA A 201 21.33 0.28 16.99
N ILE A 202 21.68 1.56 17.09
CA ILE A 202 21.56 2.32 18.32
C ILE A 202 20.08 2.37 18.72
N ARG A 203 19.76 1.90 19.93
CA ARG A 203 18.38 1.82 20.44
C ARG A 203 17.84 3.17 20.92
N GLU A 204 18.15 4.22 20.20
CA GLU A 204 17.59 5.54 20.42
C GLU A 204 16.51 5.82 19.38
N VAL A 205 15.40 6.41 19.82
CA VAL A 205 14.32 6.86 18.94
C VAL A 205 14.50 8.35 18.72
N ASP A 206 14.66 8.78 17.48
CA ASP A 206 14.69 10.19 17.14
C ASP A 206 13.28 10.80 17.24
N ILE A 207 12.88 11.19 18.45
CA ILE A 207 11.57 11.80 18.72
C ILE A 207 11.34 13.06 17.86
N PRO A 208 12.29 14.02 17.74
CA PRO A 208 12.11 15.18 16.86
C PRO A 208 11.93 14.82 15.38
N GLY A 209 12.70 13.85 14.85
CA GLY A 209 12.55 13.37 13.47
C GLY A 209 11.19 12.70 13.26
N VAL A 210 10.79 11.81 14.17
CA VAL A 210 9.45 11.18 14.15
C VAL A 210 8.35 12.23 14.19
N ALA A 211 8.43 13.22 15.09
CA ALA A 211 7.41 14.26 15.23
C ALA A 211 7.31 15.13 13.96
N ALA A 212 8.44 15.54 13.39
CA ALA A 212 8.48 16.34 12.18
C ALA A 212 7.92 15.57 10.96
N LEU A 213 8.31 14.31 10.78
CA LEU A 213 7.79 13.44 9.73
C LEU A 213 6.28 13.21 9.89
N THR A 214 5.85 12.88 11.11
CA THR A 214 4.45 12.67 11.48
C THR A 214 3.60 13.91 11.16
N LEU A 215 4.02 15.08 11.63
CA LEU A 215 3.30 16.33 11.40
C LEU A 215 3.26 16.68 9.91
N GLY A 216 4.39 16.53 9.21
CA GLY A 216 4.49 16.79 7.78
C GLY A 216 3.59 15.90 6.94
N LEU A 217 3.58 14.60 7.21
CA LEU A 217 2.71 13.64 6.51
C LEU A 217 1.23 13.82 6.88
N ALA A 218 0.92 14.07 8.15
CA ALA A 218 -0.44 14.32 8.60
C ALA A 218 -1.03 15.56 7.91
N ALA A 219 -0.29 16.66 7.89
CA ALA A 219 -0.71 17.89 7.22
C ALA A 219 -0.86 17.67 5.71
N LEU A 220 0.06 16.94 5.06
CA LEU A 220 0.00 16.62 3.64
C LEU A 220 -1.25 15.82 3.28
N VAL A 221 -1.45 14.70 3.97
CA VAL A 221 -2.59 13.80 3.70
C VAL A 221 -3.91 14.52 3.97
N LEU A 222 -4.01 15.27 5.09
CA LEU A 222 -5.20 16.03 5.42
C LEU A 222 -5.49 17.14 4.36
N ALA A 223 -4.46 17.86 3.91
CA ALA A 223 -4.59 18.84 2.85
C ALA A 223 -5.14 18.20 1.57
N LEU A 224 -4.59 17.06 1.13
CA LEU A 224 -5.01 16.37 -0.07
C LEU A 224 -6.44 15.80 0.04
N VAL A 225 -6.78 15.17 1.16
CA VAL A 225 -8.11 14.60 1.40
C VAL A 225 -9.19 15.68 1.43
N LYS A 226 -8.89 16.85 2.04
CA LYS A 226 -9.87 17.94 2.18
C LYS A 226 -9.79 18.98 1.07
N SER A 227 -8.84 18.89 0.13
CA SER A 227 -8.65 19.86 -0.95
C SER A 227 -9.88 20.07 -1.82
N ASN A 228 -10.62 19.02 -2.12
CA ASN A 228 -11.84 19.11 -2.92
C ASN A 228 -13.01 19.72 -2.13
N ALA A 229 -13.15 19.35 -0.85
CA ALA A 229 -14.25 19.85 0.00
C ALA A 229 -14.04 21.30 0.48
N TRP A 230 -12.79 21.68 0.81
CA TRP A 230 -12.47 23.04 1.29
C TRP A 230 -12.05 23.99 0.17
N GLY A 231 -11.79 23.46 -1.03
CA GLY A 231 -11.24 24.19 -2.17
C GLY A 231 -9.70 24.30 -2.10
N TRP A 232 -9.03 24.02 -3.21
CA TRP A 232 -7.57 24.07 -3.34
C TRP A 232 -6.94 25.43 -2.99
N GLY A 233 -7.67 26.52 -3.25
CA GLY A 233 -7.24 27.89 -2.95
C GLY A 233 -7.62 28.38 -1.55
N SER A 234 -8.22 27.56 -0.70
CA SER A 234 -8.62 28.00 0.64
C SER A 234 -7.40 28.18 1.55
N ALA A 235 -7.48 29.18 2.44
CA ALA A 235 -6.42 29.43 3.42
C ALA A 235 -6.11 28.21 4.30
N ARG A 236 -7.10 27.35 4.56
CA ARG A 236 -6.93 26.10 5.32
C ARG A 236 -6.06 25.10 4.57
N VAL A 237 -6.34 24.86 3.28
CA VAL A 237 -5.59 23.91 2.44
C VAL A 237 -4.17 24.43 2.19
N ILE A 238 -4.03 25.72 1.86
CA ILE A 238 -2.71 26.36 1.67
C ILE A 238 -1.91 26.32 2.97
N GLY A 239 -2.53 26.61 4.11
CA GLY A 239 -1.89 26.55 5.42
C GLY A 239 -1.41 25.14 5.78
N LEU A 240 -2.20 24.09 5.46
CA LEU A 240 -1.78 22.71 5.66
C LEU A 240 -0.62 22.31 4.73
N PHE A 241 -0.61 22.74 3.48
CA PHE A 241 0.52 22.51 2.58
C PHE A 241 1.79 23.24 3.06
N ALA A 242 1.65 24.49 3.53
CA ALA A 242 2.76 25.25 4.10
C ALA A 242 3.30 24.57 5.38
N LEU A 243 2.42 24.13 6.28
CA LEU A 243 2.79 23.36 7.48
C LEU A 243 3.50 22.05 7.11
N SER A 244 2.95 21.32 6.12
CA SER A 244 3.58 20.09 5.63
C SER A 244 4.98 20.35 5.10
N LEU A 245 5.12 21.36 4.23
CA LEU A 245 6.42 21.74 3.65
C LEU A 245 7.42 22.13 4.75
N ALA A 246 7.00 22.96 5.72
CA ALA A 246 7.86 23.38 6.82
C ALA A 246 8.29 22.20 7.70
N ALA A 247 7.36 21.31 8.06
CA ALA A 247 7.64 20.14 8.88
C ALA A 247 8.53 19.12 8.15
N LEU A 248 8.29 18.85 6.86
CA LEU A 248 9.14 17.98 6.06
C LEU A 248 10.53 18.61 5.82
N ALA A 249 10.61 19.92 5.58
CA ALA A 249 11.90 20.62 5.48
C ALA A 249 12.68 20.53 6.80
N ALA A 250 12.02 20.69 7.95
CA ALA A 250 12.62 20.48 9.27
C ALA A 250 13.10 19.04 9.44
N PHE A 251 12.31 18.03 9.03
CA PHE A 251 12.72 16.63 9.02
C PHE A 251 13.99 16.43 8.19
N PHE A 252 14.02 16.88 6.93
CA PHE A 252 15.20 16.76 6.06
C PHE A 252 16.43 17.51 6.58
N ALA A 253 16.24 18.58 7.37
CA ALA A 253 17.35 19.33 7.99
C ALA A 253 17.87 18.67 9.26
N ILE A 254 16.99 18.06 10.06
CA ILE A 254 17.32 17.42 11.36
C ILE A 254 17.94 16.05 11.16
N GLU A 255 17.33 15.23 10.32
CA GLU A 255 17.63 13.81 10.14
C GLU A 255 19.10 13.49 9.83
N PRO A 256 19.79 14.19 8.90
CA PRO A 256 21.19 13.90 8.57
C PRO A 256 22.16 14.19 9.71
N ARG A 257 21.71 14.93 10.74
CA ARG A 257 22.52 15.32 11.90
C ARG A 257 22.33 14.39 13.10
N ARG A 258 21.41 13.44 12.98
CA ARG A 258 21.09 12.50 14.07
C ARG A 258 22.00 11.28 14.04
N ARG A 259 22.35 10.77 15.24
CA ARG A 259 23.13 9.53 15.39
C ARG A 259 22.31 8.28 15.06
N ALA A 260 21.01 8.33 15.29
CA ALA A 260 20.07 7.23 15.05
C ALA A 260 18.87 7.72 14.21
N PRO A 261 19.07 7.99 12.92
CA PRO A 261 18.02 8.55 12.07
C PRO A 261 16.84 7.58 11.92
N VAL A 262 15.62 8.12 11.73
CA VAL A 262 14.41 7.36 11.41
C VAL A 262 14.52 6.78 10.01
N VAL A 263 15.03 7.59 9.06
CA VAL A 263 15.27 7.20 7.68
C VAL A 263 16.71 7.50 7.30
N ASP A 264 17.49 6.48 6.97
CA ASP A 264 18.82 6.70 6.41
C ASP A 264 18.69 7.13 4.94
N PHE A 265 19.01 8.40 4.66
CA PHE A 265 18.97 8.93 3.30
C PHE A 265 19.99 8.29 2.35
N SER A 266 20.95 7.52 2.87
CA SER A 266 21.86 6.73 2.04
C SER A 266 21.13 5.74 1.14
N PHE A 267 19.94 5.26 1.56
CA PHE A 267 19.10 4.38 0.74
C PHE A 267 18.74 4.99 -0.62
N PHE A 268 18.49 6.30 -0.65
CA PHE A 268 18.14 7.02 -1.87
C PHE A 268 19.35 7.23 -2.81
N ARG A 269 20.58 7.00 -2.35
CA ARG A 269 21.77 6.93 -3.23
C ARG A 269 21.74 5.67 -4.10
N SER A 270 21.06 4.61 -3.64
CA SER A 270 20.79 3.44 -4.47
C SER A 270 19.77 3.80 -5.55
N ARG A 271 20.22 3.79 -6.81
CA ARG A 271 19.33 4.07 -7.96
C ARG A 271 18.13 3.12 -7.99
N SER A 272 18.32 1.86 -7.60
CA SER A 272 17.22 0.88 -7.58
C SER A 272 16.21 1.18 -6.48
N PHE A 273 16.63 1.59 -5.29
CA PHE A 273 15.71 1.99 -4.22
C PHE A 273 14.94 3.27 -4.60
N PHE A 274 15.65 4.28 -5.08
CA PHE A 274 15.02 5.52 -5.56
C PHE A 274 14.04 5.25 -6.70
N GLY A 275 14.46 4.48 -7.72
CA GLY A 275 13.62 4.10 -8.85
C GLY A 275 12.37 3.31 -8.43
N ALA A 276 12.50 2.36 -7.50
CA ALA A 276 11.37 1.62 -6.97
C ALA A 276 10.36 2.54 -6.25
N ASN A 277 10.82 3.52 -5.47
CA ASN A 277 9.94 4.49 -4.81
C ASN A 277 9.27 5.43 -5.82
N VAL A 278 9.97 5.90 -6.84
CA VAL A 278 9.35 6.70 -7.92
C VAL A 278 8.25 5.91 -8.63
N VAL A 279 8.52 4.65 -8.97
CA VAL A 279 7.52 3.77 -9.58
C VAL A 279 6.37 3.49 -8.61
N ALA A 280 6.64 3.32 -7.31
CA ALA A 280 5.63 3.13 -6.28
C ALA A 280 4.65 4.31 -6.21
N PHE A 281 5.19 5.53 -6.27
CA PHE A 281 4.36 6.75 -6.33
C PHE A 281 3.50 6.76 -7.60
N ILE A 282 4.12 6.59 -8.77
CA ILE A 282 3.44 6.70 -10.07
C ILE A 282 2.36 5.63 -10.22
N ILE A 283 2.68 4.36 -9.94
CA ILE A 283 1.69 3.29 -10.11
C ILE A 283 0.50 3.46 -9.17
N SER A 284 0.74 3.86 -7.92
CA SER A 284 -0.33 4.10 -6.96
C SER A 284 -1.16 5.31 -7.33
N PHE A 285 -0.52 6.39 -7.80
CA PHE A 285 -1.20 7.58 -8.34
C PHE A 285 -2.16 7.19 -9.46
N VAL A 286 -1.65 6.51 -10.50
CA VAL A 286 -2.44 6.15 -11.68
C VAL A 286 -3.56 5.17 -11.31
N MET A 287 -3.25 4.15 -10.54
CA MET A 287 -4.19 3.10 -10.16
C MET A 287 -5.38 3.66 -9.37
N PHE A 288 -5.11 4.40 -8.29
CA PHE A 288 -6.19 4.90 -7.43
C PHE A 288 -6.98 6.04 -8.07
N ALA A 289 -6.32 6.93 -8.83
CA ALA A 289 -7.01 7.95 -9.63
C ALA A 289 -8.01 7.31 -10.61
N ASN A 290 -7.54 6.28 -11.35
CA ASN A 290 -8.38 5.55 -12.31
C ASN A 290 -9.53 4.81 -11.62
N PHE A 291 -9.26 4.05 -10.55
CA PHE A 291 -10.31 3.30 -9.84
C PHE A 291 -11.41 4.21 -9.30
N PHE A 292 -11.03 5.33 -8.68
CA PHE A 292 -11.99 6.27 -8.10
C PHE A 292 -12.88 6.89 -9.18
N THR A 293 -12.29 7.47 -10.21
CA THR A 293 -13.07 8.18 -11.24
C THR A 293 -13.89 7.23 -12.11
N LEU A 294 -13.38 6.02 -12.34
CA LEU A 294 -14.09 5.03 -13.12
C LEU A 294 -15.25 4.40 -12.33
N ALA A 295 -15.12 4.29 -10.99
CA ALA A 295 -16.23 3.90 -10.14
C ALA A 295 -17.39 4.92 -10.24
N LEU A 296 -17.08 6.22 -10.19
CA LEU A 296 -18.09 7.28 -10.40
C LEU A 296 -18.73 7.20 -11.80
N TYR A 297 -17.91 7.02 -12.84
CA TYR A 297 -18.42 6.84 -14.19
C TYR A 297 -19.39 5.65 -14.29
N MET A 298 -19.05 4.50 -13.74
CA MET A 298 -19.90 3.31 -13.78
C MET A 298 -21.19 3.49 -12.97
N GLN A 299 -21.15 4.19 -11.85
CA GLN A 299 -22.33 4.38 -10.99
C GLN A 299 -23.22 5.53 -11.49
N ASP A 300 -22.64 6.69 -11.79
CA ASP A 300 -23.42 7.90 -12.08
C ASP A 300 -23.84 8.00 -13.55
N ILE A 301 -23.02 7.48 -14.49
CA ILE A 301 -23.31 7.56 -15.93
C ILE A 301 -23.89 6.26 -16.43
N LEU A 302 -23.24 5.12 -16.20
CA LEU A 302 -23.74 3.82 -16.64
C LEU A 302 -24.83 3.23 -15.74
N ARG A 303 -25.11 3.91 -14.59
CA ARG A 303 -26.18 3.53 -13.66
C ARG A 303 -26.04 2.13 -13.06
N PHE A 304 -24.80 1.64 -12.92
CA PHE A 304 -24.55 0.37 -12.24
C PHE A 304 -24.67 0.55 -10.73
N SER A 305 -25.24 -0.46 -10.04
CA SER A 305 -25.22 -0.47 -8.57
C SER A 305 -23.78 -0.58 -8.05
N PRO A 306 -23.53 -0.17 -6.78
CA PRO A 306 -22.20 -0.33 -6.17
C PRO A 306 -21.68 -1.77 -6.24
N LEU A 307 -22.54 -2.78 -5.99
CA LEU A 307 -22.19 -4.20 -6.12
C LEU A 307 -21.82 -4.56 -7.56
N GLN A 308 -22.63 -4.13 -8.53
CA GLN A 308 -22.33 -4.36 -9.94
C GLN A 308 -21.01 -3.70 -10.37
N THR A 309 -20.71 -2.51 -9.87
CA THR A 309 -19.45 -1.80 -10.12
C THR A 309 -18.27 -2.60 -9.55
N GLY A 310 -18.37 -3.06 -8.31
CA GLY A 310 -17.35 -3.90 -7.67
C GLY A 310 -17.09 -5.19 -8.46
N LEU A 311 -18.15 -5.91 -8.86
CA LEU A 311 -18.05 -7.13 -9.66
C LEU A 311 -17.42 -6.87 -11.03
N ARG A 312 -17.66 -5.71 -11.63
CA ARG A 312 -17.07 -5.34 -12.93
C ARG A 312 -15.60 -4.98 -12.86
N PHE A 313 -15.05 -4.66 -11.68
CA PHE A 313 -13.60 -4.53 -11.46
C PHE A 313 -12.87 -5.88 -11.30
N LEU A 314 -13.60 -7.00 -11.16
CA LEU A 314 -12.98 -8.32 -11.00
C LEU A 314 -11.94 -8.68 -12.07
N PRO A 315 -12.12 -8.38 -13.37
CA PRO A 315 -11.09 -8.68 -14.37
C PRO A 315 -9.72 -8.09 -14.00
N THR A 316 -9.68 -6.84 -13.51
CA THR A 316 -8.43 -6.21 -13.04
C THR A 316 -7.82 -7.01 -11.89
N THR A 317 -8.62 -7.34 -10.89
CA THR A 317 -8.15 -7.99 -9.67
C THR A 317 -7.68 -9.42 -9.93
N VAL A 318 -8.44 -10.16 -10.76
CA VAL A 318 -8.07 -11.52 -11.19
C VAL A 318 -6.73 -11.50 -11.93
N MET A 319 -6.51 -10.53 -12.82
CA MET A 319 -5.23 -10.38 -13.51
C MET A 319 -4.09 -10.07 -12.55
N VAL A 320 -4.28 -9.18 -11.57
CA VAL A 320 -3.26 -8.90 -10.53
C VAL A 320 -2.96 -10.14 -9.70
N MET A 321 -3.98 -10.92 -9.32
CA MET A 321 -3.84 -12.14 -8.52
C MET A 321 -2.95 -13.19 -9.21
N PHE A 322 -3.06 -13.34 -10.54
CA PHE A 322 -2.22 -14.27 -11.31
C PHE A 322 -0.89 -13.64 -11.74
N ALA A 323 -0.90 -12.39 -12.17
CA ALA A 323 0.30 -11.70 -12.64
C ALA A 323 1.28 -11.40 -11.50
N GLY A 324 0.82 -11.15 -10.27
CA GLY A 324 1.68 -10.89 -9.10
C GLY A 324 2.67 -12.02 -8.79
N PRO A 325 2.21 -13.25 -8.51
CA PRO A 325 3.10 -14.40 -8.29
C PRO A 325 3.95 -14.76 -9.51
N LEU A 326 3.40 -14.60 -10.72
CA LEU A 326 4.14 -14.85 -11.96
C LEU A 326 5.28 -13.84 -12.12
N SER A 327 5.00 -12.55 -11.96
CA SER A 327 6.01 -11.48 -12.05
C SER A 327 7.08 -11.62 -10.96
N GLY A 328 6.68 -12.07 -9.74
CA GLY A 328 7.62 -12.38 -8.68
C GLY A 328 8.63 -13.46 -9.08
N ARG A 329 8.14 -14.59 -9.63
CA ARG A 329 9.02 -15.66 -10.14
C ARG A 329 9.90 -15.21 -11.30
N LEU A 330 9.35 -14.39 -12.20
CA LEU A 330 10.10 -13.83 -13.32
C LEU A 330 11.15 -12.82 -12.83
N THR A 331 10.87 -12.04 -11.79
CA THR A 331 11.83 -11.11 -11.17
C THR A 331 13.07 -11.84 -10.70
N ASP A 332 12.91 -13.00 -10.08
CA ASP A 332 14.03 -13.82 -9.59
C ASP A 332 14.91 -14.35 -10.75
N ARG A 333 14.36 -14.44 -11.98
CA ARG A 333 15.07 -14.97 -13.16
C ARG A 333 15.65 -13.90 -14.07
N ILE A 334 14.83 -12.88 -14.42
CA ILE A 334 15.19 -11.86 -15.44
C ILE A 334 15.38 -10.46 -14.86
N GLY A 335 15.18 -10.30 -13.54
CA GLY A 335 15.31 -9.01 -12.86
C GLY A 335 14.02 -8.19 -12.85
N ALA A 336 14.02 -7.10 -12.06
CA ALA A 336 12.85 -6.25 -11.84
C ALA A 336 12.64 -5.21 -12.95
N ARG A 337 13.72 -4.75 -13.57
CA ARG A 337 13.73 -3.63 -14.54
C ARG A 337 12.74 -3.83 -15.68
N TRP A 338 12.86 -4.94 -16.38
CA TRP A 338 12.06 -5.22 -17.57
C TRP A 338 10.59 -5.43 -17.26
N LEU A 339 10.31 -6.09 -16.14
CA LEU A 339 8.94 -6.36 -15.69
C LEU A 339 8.24 -5.08 -15.28
N MET A 340 8.89 -4.21 -14.51
CA MET A 340 8.34 -2.91 -14.11
C MET A 340 8.10 -2.02 -15.32
N THR A 341 9.05 -1.98 -16.26
CA THR A 341 8.92 -1.19 -17.49
C THR A 341 7.75 -1.69 -18.35
N GLY A 342 7.70 -2.99 -18.63
CA GLY A 342 6.61 -3.60 -19.43
C GLY A 342 5.25 -3.46 -18.74
N GLY A 343 5.19 -3.64 -17.42
CA GLY A 343 3.97 -3.44 -16.65
C GLY A 343 3.45 -2.00 -16.71
N LEU A 344 4.32 -0.99 -16.58
CA LEU A 344 3.92 0.42 -16.70
C LEU A 344 3.50 0.80 -18.13
N ILE A 345 4.11 0.19 -19.16
CA ILE A 345 3.64 0.35 -20.54
C ILE A 345 2.23 -0.24 -20.70
N ALA A 346 1.93 -1.41 -20.12
CA ALA A 346 0.59 -2.00 -20.16
C ALA A 346 -0.43 -1.11 -19.41
N VAL A 347 -0.07 -0.54 -18.25
CA VAL A 347 -0.89 0.43 -17.53
C VAL A 347 -1.15 1.67 -18.38
N SER A 348 -0.12 2.22 -19.03
CA SER A 348 -0.23 3.37 -19.93
C SER A 348 -1.16 3.07 -21.11
N ALA A 349 -0.98 1.91 -21.74
CA ALA A 349 -1.86 1.44 -22.85
C ALA A 349 -3.32 1.30 -22.41
N SER A 350 -3.56 0.79 -21.18
CA SER A 350 -4.89 0.74 -20.57
C SER A 350 -5.51 2.13 -20.45
N MET A 351 -4.73 3.13 -19.97
CA MET A 351 -5.23 4.51 -19.83
C MET A 351 -5.54 5.13 -21.21
N PHE A 352 -4.66 4.97 -22.19
CA PHE A 352 -4.89 5.49 -23.53
C PHE A 352 -6.08 4.79 -24.24
N TRP A 353 -6.24 3.47 -24.06
CA TRP A 353 -7.44 2.78 -24.54
C TRP A 353 -8.71 3.41 -23.96
N MET A 354 -8.69 3.67 -22.64
CA MET A 354 -9.83 4.22 -21.92
C MET A 354 -10.15 5.67 -22.32
N THR A 355 -9.26 6.40 -23.01
CA THR A 355 -9.59 7.77 -23.48
C THR A 355 -10.73 7.79 -24.52
N GLY A 356 -11.02 6.65 -25.17
CA GLY A 356 -12.17 6.48 -26.06
C GLY A 356 -13.51 6.27 -25.35
N ILE A 357 -13.58 6.44 -24.02
CA ILE A 357 -14.80 6.29 -23.23
C ILE A 357 -15.89 7.29 -23.66
N THR A 358 -17.14 6.83 -23.69
CA THR A 358 -18.33 7.61 -24.06
C THR A 358 -19.40 7.47 -22.99
N THR A 359 -20.49 8.26 -23.07
CA THR A 359 -21.64 8.12 -22.16
C THR A 359 -22.39 6.77 -22.29
N HIS A 360 -22.12 6.02 -23.37
CA HIS A 360 -22.77 4.76 -23.70
C HIS A 360 -21.78 3.60 -23.91
N SER A 361 -20.56 3.70 -23.40
CA SER A 361 -19.56 2.64 -23.58
C SER A 361 -20.04 1.32 -23.01
N SER A 362 -19.89 0.25 -23.81
CA SER A 362 -20.24 -1.10 -23.37
C SER A 362 -19.26 -1.63 -22.33
N TYR A 363 -19.70 -2.58 -21.52
CA TYR A 363 -18.80 -3.24 -20.58
C TYR A 363 -17.64 -3.98 -21.27
N GLY A 364 -17.88 -4.50 -22.49
CA GLY A 364 -16.81 -5.11 -23.31
C GLY A 364 -15.64 -4.16 -23.61
N PHE A 365 -15.92 -2.86 -23.84
CA PHE A 365 -14.89 -1.85 -24.00
C PHE A 365 -14.07 -1.66 -22.72
N LEU A 366 -14.73 -1.64 -21.54
CA LEU A 366 -14.09 -1.46 -20.24
C LEU A 366 -13.22 -2.65 -19.85
N VAL A 367 -13.66 -3.89 -20.14
CA VAL A 367 -12.94 -5.13 -19.78
C VAL A 367 -11.53 -5.17 -20.37
N VAL A 368 -11.35 -4.70 -21.62
CA VAL A 368 -10.02 -4.66 -22.26
C VAL A 368 -9.06 -3.83 -21.41
N SER A 369 -9.49 -2.65 -20.97
CA SER A 369 -8.69 -1.79 -20.11
C SER A 369 -8.46 -2.42 -18.73
N PHE A 370 -9.46 -3.06 -18.14
CA PHE A 370 -9.34 -3.73 -16.85
C PHE A 370 -8.32 -4.86 -16.87
N VAL A 371 -8.31 -5.66 -17.93
CA VAL A 371 -7.33 -6.73 -18.13
C VAL A 371 -5.92 -6.16 -18.27
N LEU A 372 -5.74 -5.15 -19.15
CA LEU A 372 -4.44 -4.50 -19.34
C LEU A 372 -3.93 -3.84 -18.06
N MET A 373 -4.82 -3.14 -17.34
CA MET A 373 -4.49 -2.52 -16.05
C MET A 373 -4.05 -3.57 -15.03
N GLY A 374 -4.81 -4.66 -14.90
CA GLY A 374 -4.52 -5.72 -13.93
C GLY A 374 -3.22 -6.44 -14.22
N LEU A 375 -2.95 -6.79 -15.47
CA LEU A 375 -1.67 -7.34 -15.90
C LEU A 375 -0.53 -6.36 -15.58
N GLY A 376 -0.68 -5.09 -15.98
CA GLY A 376 0.33 -4.07 -15.76
C GLY A 376 0.65 -3.87 -14.28
N VAL A 377 -0.37 -3.70 -13.42
CA VAL A 377 -0.20 -3.57 -11.97
C VAL A 377 0.48 -4.81 -11.38
N GLY A 378 0.06 -6.02 -11.75
CA GLY A 378 0.68 -7.26 -11.28
C GLY A 378 2.15 -7.38 -11.66
N PHE A 379 2.51 -6.94 -12.89
CA PHE A 379 3.91 -6.92 -13.35
C PHE A 379 4.75 -5.78 -12.76
N VAL A 380 4.14 -4.80 -12.07
CA VAL A 380 4.87 -3.72 -11.37
C VAL A 380 5.02 -3.99 -9.89
N MET A 381 3.95 -4.38 -9.19
CA MET A 381 3.88 -4.38 -7.71
C MET A 381 4.91 -5.29 -7.05
N SER A 382 5.04 -6.53 -7.53
CA SER A 382 5.98 -7.49 -6.94
C SER A 382 7.44 -7.15 -7.29
N PRO A 383 7.82 -6.90 -8.57
CA PRO A 383 9.19 -6.51 -8.90
C PRO A 383 9.65 -5.22 -8.23
N MET A 384 8.76 -4.23 -8.11
CA MET A 384 9.02 -2.96 -7.43
C MET A 384 9.38 -3.17 -5.95
N SER A 385 8.56 -3.96 -5.23
CA SER A 385 8.81 -4.26 -3.83
C SER A 385 10.11 -5.07 -3.66
N THR A 386 10.35 -6.05 -4.54
CA THR A 386 11.58 -6.84 -4.55
C THR A 386 12.81 -5.98 -4.84
N ALA A 387 12.74 -5.06 -5.81
CA ALA A 387 13.84 -4.15 -6.12
C ALA A 387 14.16 -3.21 -4.96
N ALA A 388 13.14 -2.68 -4.28
CA ALA A 388 13.32 -1.85 -3.10
C ALA A 388 13.98 -2.62 -1.95
N MET A 389 13.49 -3.82 -1.64
CA MET A 389 14.01 -4.63 -0.53
C MET A 389 15.41 -5.20 -0.79
N ASN A 390 15.73 -5.50 -2.05
CA ASN A 390 17.07 -5.98 -2.41
C ASN A 390 18.12 -4.85 -2.54
N ALA A 391 17.69 -3.59 -2.52
CA ALA A 391 18.56 -2.42 -2.60
C ALA A 391 19.07 -1.94 -1.23
N VAL A 392 18.58 -2.51 -0.13
CA VAL A 392 18.93 -2.18 1.26
C VAL A 392 19.33 -3.44 2.02
N ASP A 393 20.11 -3.25 3.07
CA ASP A 393 20.48 -4.35 3.96
C ASP A 393 19.26 -4.90 4.71
N ARG A 394 19.30 -6.21 5.00
CA ARG A 394 18.23 -6.89 5.74
C ARG A 394 17.95 -6.24 7.11
N ALA A 395 18.97 -5.67 7.74
CA ALA A 395 18.84 -4.95 9.00
C ALA A 395 17.83 -3.80 8.92
N HIS A 396 17.80 -3.05 7.82
CA HIS A 396 16.96 -1.87 7.61
C HIS A 396 15.67 -2.13 6.80
N ALA A 397 15.29 -3.41 6.64
CA ALA A 397 14.14 -3.79 5.81
C ALA A 397 12.80 -3.20 6.31
N GLY A 398 12.65 -2.97 7.62
CA GLY A 398 11.46 -2.34 8.20
C GLY A 398 11.29 -0.90 7.75
N VAL A 399 12.34 -0.08 7.88
CA VAL A 399 12.31 1.32 7.42
C VAL A 399 12.11 1.39 5.91
N ALA A 400 12.84 0.58 5.13
CA ALA A 400 12.71 0.54 3.68
C ALA A 400 11.29 0.18 3.22
N SER A 401 10.66 -0.80 3.88
CA SER A 401 9.26 -1.18 3.66
C SER A 401 8.30 -0.04 4.05
N GLY A 402 8.55 0.61 5.18
CA GLY A 402 7.76 1.76 5.64
C GLY A 402 7.78 2.90 4.62
N VAL A 403 8.97 3.29 4.14
CA VAL A 403 9.15 4.33 3.11
C VAL A 403 8.43 3.96 1.81
N LEU A 404 8.59 2.72 1.33
CA LEU A 404 7.94 2.25 0.11
C LEU A 404 6.40 2.34 0.21
N ASN A 405 5.83 1.87 1.33
CA ASN A 405 4.39 1.88 1.54
C ASN A 405 3.85 3.31 1.77
N MET A 406 4.59 4.17 2.48
CA MET A 406 4.28 5.59 2.60
C MET A 406 4.25 6.27 1.22
N THR A 407 5.26 6.03 0.39
CA THR A 407 5.33 6.58 -0.97
C THR A 407 4.13 6.15 -1.82
N ARG A 408 3.71 4.88 -1.72
CA ARG A 408 2.49 4.37 -2.38
C ARG A 408 1.24 5.09 -1.89
N MET A 409 1.13 5.29 -0.58
CA MET A 409 -0.03 5.94 0.02
C MET A 409 -0.13 7.42 -0.35
N VAL A 410 0.99 8.14 -0.31
CA VAL A 410 1.06 9.53 -0.78
C VAL A 410 0.69 9.59 -2.27
N GLY A 411 1.25 8.70 -3.10
CA GLY A 411 0.93 8.60 -4.53
C GLY A 411 -0.56 8.38 -4.79
N SER A 412 -1.21 7.47 -4.07
CA SER A 412 -2.65 7.21 -4.22
C SER A 412 -3.52 8.41 -3.86
N THR A 413 -3.20 9.09 -2.76
CA THR A 413 -3.93 10.29 -2.31
C THR A 413 -3.78 11.45 -3.30
N PHE A 414 -2.54 11.69 -3.78
CA PHE A 414 -2.28 12.67 -4.82
C PHE A 414 -3.01 12.34 -6.12
N GLY A 415 -3.05 11.08 -6.51
CA GLY A 415 -3.71 10.64 -7.74
C GLY A 415 -5.19 10.97 -7.76
N VAL A 416 -5.91 10.61 -6.71
CA VAL A 416 -7.34 10.92 -6.56
C VAL A 416 -7.58 12.43 -6.55
N ALA A 417 -6.81 13.18 -5.75
CA ALA A 417 -6.96 14.62 -5.64
C ALA A 417 -6.65 15.35 -6.95
N ALA A 418 -5.56 14.98 -7.64
CA ALA A 418 -5.15 15.60 -8.89
C ALA A 418 -6.14 15.33 -10.03
N LEU A 419 -6.60 14.08 -10.19
CA LEU A 419 -7.57 13.76 -11.24
C LEU A 419 -8.94 14.40 -10.96
N GLY A 420 -9.36 14.46 -9.70
CA GLY A 420 -10.54 15.22 -9.29
C GLY A 420 -10.43 16.71 -9.64
N ALA A 421 -9.26 17.32 -9.41
CA ALA A 421 -9.00 18.71 -9.79
C ALA A 421 -9.03 18.94 -11.32
N VAL A 422 -8.49 17.98 -12.11
CA VAL A 422 -8.57 18.03 -13.58
C VAL A 422 -10.03 17.97 -14.03
N ILE A 423 -10.82 17.03 -13.49
CA ILE A 423 -12.25 16.90 -13.81
C ILE A 423 -13.00 18.18 -13.45
N ALA A 424 -12.74 18.76 -12.28
CA ALA A 424 -13.38 20.01 -11.87
C ALA A 424 -12.99 21.19 -12.77
N THR A 425 -11.72 21.32 -13.14
CA THR A 425 -11.21 22.45 -13.95
C THR A 425 -11.72 22.35 -15.40
N VAL A 426 -11.56 21.18 -16.03
CA VAL A 426 -12.05 20.93 -17.38
C VAL A 426 -13.58 20.98 -17.40
N GLY A 427 -14.23 20.45 -16.36
CA GLY A 427 -15.68 20.50 -16.21
C GLY A 427 -16.22 21.92 -16.17
N ARG A 428 -15.59 22.86 -15.46
CA ARG A 428 -16.00 24.28 -15.43
C ARG A 428 -15.96 24.91 -16.81
N SER A 429 -14.89 24.71 -17.56
CA SER A 429 -14.76 25.27 -18.92
C SER A 429 -15.79 24.68 -19.88
N GLN A 430 -16.02 23.38 -19.84
CA GLN A 430 -16.99 22.69 -20.72
C GLN A 430 -18.45 23.03 -20.38
N LEU A 431 -18.81 23.10 -19.10
CA LEU A 431 -20.16 23.51 -18.68
C LEU A 431 -20.48 24.95 -19.05
N ALA A 432 -19.48 25.83 -19.04
CA ALA A 432 -19.68 27.23 -19.48
C ALA A 432 -20.08 27.29 -20.98
N THR A 433 -19.53 26.39 -21.80
CA THR A 433 -19.85 26.31 -23.23
C THR A 433 -21.16 25.58 -23.50
N ARG A 434 -21.44 24.49 -22.76
CA ARG A 434 -22.61 23.62 -22.99
C ARG A 434 -23.91 24.15 -22.36
N LEU A 435 -23.78 24.89 -21.25
CA LEU A 435 -24.91 25.47 -20.52
C LEU A 435 -24.75 27.00 -20.35
N PRO A 436 -24.69 27.77 -21.44
CA PRO A 436 -24.44 29.23 -21.37
C PRO A 436 -25.55 29.99 -20.63
N HIS A 437 -26.79 29.47 -20.67
CA HIS A 437 -27.96 30.11 -20.03
C HIS A 437 -28.09 29.82 -18.53
N VAL A 438 -27.27 28.92 -17.96
CA VAL A 438 -27.27 28.62 -16.53
C VAL A 438 -26.36 29.60 -15.80
N SER A 439 -26.75 30.06 -14.62
CA SER A 439 -25.96 31.02 -13.83
C SER A 439 -24.59 30.47 -13.46
N SER A 440 -23.59 31.33 -13.31
CA SER A 440 -22.22 30.91 -12.91
C SER A 440 -22.20 30.20 -11.55
N ALA A 441 -23.05 30.61 -10.62
CA ALA A 441 -23.20 29.98 -9.31
C ALA A 441 -23.75 28.54 -9.42
N THR A 442 -24.82 28.35 -10.21
CA THR A 442 -25.39 27.02 -10.45
C THR A 442 -24.40 26.12 -11.19
N ARG A 443 -23.66 26.64 -12.17
CA ARG A 443 -22.59 25.88 -12.85
C ARG A 443 -21.47 25.43 -11.89
N ALA A 444 -21.10 26.29 -10.93
CA ALA A 444 -20.10 25.93 -9.91
C ALA A 444 -20.60 24.78 -9.03
N GLN A 445 -21.87 24.82 -8.60
CA GLN A 445 -22.49 23.71 -7.84
C GLN A 445 -22.54 22.41 -8.65
N LEU A 446 -22.90 22.47 -9.94
CA LEU A 446 -22.91 21.30 -10.82
C LEU A 446 -21.51 20.69 -11.02
N VAL A 447 -20.47 21.52 -11.08
CA VAL A 447 -19.07 21.03 -11.15
C VAL A 447 -18.65 20.34 -9.85
N GLU A 448 -19.06 20.88 -8.71
CA GLU A 448 -18.79 20.26 -7.40
C GLU A 448 -19.48 18.88 -7.31
N GLN A 449 -20.68 18.75 -7.83
CA GLN A 449 -21.38 17.46 -7.94
C GLN A 449 -20.64 16.46 -8.85
N LEU A 450 -20.06 16.91 -9.98
CA LEU A 450 -19.25 16.04 -10.85
C LEU A 450 -18.03 15.43 -10.16
N GLY A 451 -17.43 16.16 -9.22
CA GLY A 451 -16.23 15.69 -8.50
C GLY A 451 -16.52 14.87 -7.25
N SER A 452 -17.73 14.98 -6.68
CA SER A 452 -18.10 14.37 -5.40
C SER A 452 -18.94 13.09 -5.52
N GLY A 453 -19.43 12.74 -6.73
CA GLY A 453 -20.37 11.62 -6.92
C GLY A 453 -21.75 11.88 -6.30
N ALA A 454 -22.11 13.13 -6.08
CA ALA A 454 -23.43 13.49 -5.56
C ALA A 454 -24.52 13.14 -6.60
N SER A 455 -25.59 12.49 -6.14
CA SER A 455 -26.67 12.00 -6.99
C SER A 455 -27.33 13.15 -7.77
N THR A 456 -27.32 13.06 -9.10
CA THR A 456 -27.87 14.06 -10.03
C THR A 456 -29.29 13.70 -10.52
N THR A 457 -30.01 12.84 -9.80
CA THR A 457 -31.27 12.21 -10.22
C THR A 457 -32.46 13.15 -10.41
N HIS A 458 -32.37 14.41 -9.97
CA HIS A 458 -33.49 15.38 -10.03
C HIS A 458 -33.26 16.54 -11.02
N LEU A 459 -32.25 16.43 -11.90
CA LEU A 459 -31.96 17.49 -12.88
C LEU A 459 -32.79 17.32 -14.15
N ALA A 460 -33.04 18.42 -14.85
CA ALA A 460 -33.68 18.36 -16.16
C ALA A 460 -32.85 17.51 -17.14
N PRO A 461 -33.49 16.73 -18.04
CA PRO A 461 -32.77 15.76 -18.91
C PRO A 461 -31.65 16.37 -19.74
N ASN A 462 -31.82 17.60 -20.23
CA ASN A 462 -30.80 18.34 -20.98
C ASN A 462 -29.58 18.71 -20.12
N VAL A 463 -29.80 19.09 -18.87
CA VAL A 463 -28.72 19.38 -17.91
C VAL A 463 -27.97 18.10 -17.55
N GLN A 464 -28.70 17.01 -17.30
CA GLN A 464 -28.12 15.70 -17.01
C GLN A 464 -27.22 15.19 -18.16
N THR A 465 -27.70 15.30 -19.41
CA THR A 465 -26.91 14.92 -20.60
C THR A 465 -25.65 15.78 -20.71
N ALA A 466 -25.77 17.11 -20.55
CA ALA A 466 -24.62 17.99 -20.60
C ALA A 466 -23.59 17.69 -19.48
N LEU A 467 -24.05 17.33 -18.28
CA LEU A 467 -23.18 16.88 -17.18
C LEU A 467 -22.45 15.59 -17.50
N ASN A 468 -23.16 14.57 -17.97
CA ASN A 468 -22.59 13.27 -18.32
C ASN A 468 -21.50 13.40 -19.40
N GLU A 469 -21.80 14.15 -20.47
CA GLU A 469 -20.84 14.41 -21.55
C GLU A 469 -19.64 15.24 -21.08
N THR A 470 -19.87 16.20 -20.18
CA THR A 470 -18.80 17.01 -19.57
C THR A 470 -17.88 16.15 -18.72
N TYR A 471 -18.46 15.26 -17.89
CA TYR A 471 -17.68 14.33 -17.09
C TYR A 471 -16.82 13.41 -17.95
N VAL A 472 -17.41 12.78 -18.96
CA VAL A 472 -16.70 11.88 -19.89
C VAL A 472 -15.58 12.61 -20.61
N TYR A 473 -15.81 13.82 -21.09
CA TYR A 473 -14.78 14.63 -21.73
C TYR A 473 -13.63 14.97 -20.76
N ALA A 474 -13.95 15.42 -19.54
CA ALA A 474 -12.96 15.74 -18.52
C ALA A 474 -12.18 14.51 -18.07
N LEU A 475 -12.87 13.37 -17.89
CA LEU A 475 -12.26 12.08 -17.58
C LEU A 475 -11.29 11.65 -18.69
N SER A 476 -11.69 11.73 -19.97
CA SER A 476 -10.81 11.39 -21.09
C SER A 476 -9.53 12.24 -21.10
N LYS A 477 -9.62 13.56 -20.84
CA LYS A 477 -8.44 14.44 -20.72
C LYS A 477 -7.54 14.05 -19.52
N GLY A 478 -8.15 13.71 -18.40
CA GLY A 478 -7.44 13.20 -17.24
C GLY A 478 -6.72 11.87 -17.53
N LEU A 479 -7.36 10.96 -18.24
CA LEU A 479 -6.80 9.66 -18.65
C LEU A 479 -5.56 9.82 -19.55
N TYR A 480 -5.56 10.81 -20.47
CA TYR A 480 -4.35 11.14 -21.23
C TYR A 480 -3.19 11.55 -20.31
N ALA A 481 -3.46 12.40 -19.32
CA ALA A 481 -2.43 12.88 -18.41
C ALA A 481 -1.83 11.75 -17.56
N ILE A 482 -2.68 10.90 -16.96
CA ILE A 482 -2.21 9.77 -16.14
C ILE A 482 -1.58 8.65 -16.97
N GLY A 483 -2.03 8.45 -18.23
CA GLY A 483 -1.38 7.55 -19.18
C GLY A 483 0.03 8.00 -19.53
N ALA A 484 0.21 9.31 -19.80
CA ALA A 484 1.53 9.89 -20.04
C ALA A 484 2.44 9.78 -18.79
N LEU A 485 1.88 9.98 -17.58
CA LEU A 485 2.61 9.79 -16.32
C LEU A 485 3.06 8.32 -16.15
N ALA A 486 2.21 7.35 -16.49
CA ALA A 486 2.59 5.93 -16.46
C ALA A 486 3.72 5.62 -17.45
N LEU A 487 3.70 6.22 -18.65
CA LEU A 487 4.77 6.08 -19.64
C LEU A 487 6.08 6.70 -19.16
N LEU A 488 6.02 7.89 -18.54
CA LEU A 488 7.16 8.49 -17.86
C LEU A 488 7.70 7.55 -16.77
N GLY A 489 6.81 6.94 -15.99
CA GLY A 489 7.16 5.92 -14.99
C GLY A 489 7.90 4.73 -15.60
N ALA A 490 7.48 4.26 -16.78
CA ALA A 490 8.17 3.19 -17.51
C ALA A 490 9.60 3.58 -17.90
N LEU A 491 9.78 4.79 -18.42
CA LEU A 491 11.11 5.34 -18.75
C LEU A 491 12.00 5.46 -17.51
N LEU A 492 11.44 5.92 -16.38
CA LEU A 492 12.18 6.05 -15.12
C LEU A 492 12.53 4.67 -14.53
N ALA A 493 11.61 3.70 -14.59
CA ALA A 493 11.90 2.32 -14.21
C ALA A 493 13.07 1.76 -15.01
N TRP A 494 13.04 1.94 -16.33
CA TRP A 494 14.11 1.47 -17.21
C TRP A 494 15.46 2.13 -16.94
N LYS A 495 15.50 3.42 -16.63
CA LYS A 495 16.74 4.17 -16.37
C LYS A 495 17.30 3.97 -14.95
N LEU A 496 16.43 3.92 -13.94
CA LEU A 496 16.82 3.96 -12.53
C LEU A 496 16.98 2.59 -11.92
N VAL A 497 16.10 1.64 -12.26
CA VAL A 497 16.16 0.28 -11.69
C VAL A 497 17.29 -0.49 -12.38
N ARG A 498 18.25 -0.92 -11.58
CA ARG A 498 19.36 -1.76 -12.05
C ARG A 498 19.15 -3.18 -11.54
N ASP A 499 19.12 -4.13 -12.45
CA ASP A 499 19.22 -5.53 -12.10
C ASP A 499 20.67 -5.79 -11.68
N ARG A 500 20.94 -5.89 -10.38
CA ARG A 500 22.16 -6.52 -9.92
C ARG A 500 22.03 -7.97 -10.33
N GLY A 501 22.72 -8.35 -11.40
CA GLY A 501 22.69 -9.72 -11.89
C GLY A 501 22.96 -10.68 -10.73
N ALA A 502 22.27 -11.80 -10.70
CA ALA A 502 22.45 -12.89 -9.74
C ALA A 502 23.92 -13.37 -9.60
N ARG A 503 24.80 -12.93 -10.49
CA ARG A 503 26.23 -13.23 -10.51
C ARG A 503 27.09 -12.47 -9.47
N GLN A 504 26.60 -11.38 -8.83
CA GLN A 504 27.41 -10.62 -7.86
C GLN A 504 27.15 -11.01 -6.39
N LEU A 505 26.25 -11.97 -6.14
CA LEU A 505 26.03 -12.55 -4.82
C LEU A 505 26.54 -14.02 -4.75
N ALA A 506 27.53 -14.37 -5.58
CA ALA A 506 28.34 -15.55 -5.26
C ALA A 506 28.94 -15.32 -3.86
N PRO A 507 28.85 -16.28 -2.93
CA PRO A 507 29.56 -16.18 -1.66
C PRO A 507 31.01 -15.81 -1.97
N ALA A 508 31.56 -14.84 -1.24
CA ALA A 508 32.98 -14.58 -1.29
C ALA A 508 33.68 -15.95 -1.20
N PRO A 509 34.64 -16.27 -2.07
CA PRO A 509 35.35 -17.55 -1.98
C PRO A 509 35.79 -17.69 -0.54
N ALA A 510 35.44 -18.83 0.08
CA ALA A 510 35.85 -19.09 1.43
C ALA A 510 37.35 -18.80 1.51
N GLN A 511 37.74 -17.86 2.36
CA GLN A 511 39.15 -17.60 2.62
C GLN A 511 39.78 -18.95 2.88
N PRO A 512 40.88 -19.32 2.20
CA PRO A 512 41.58 -20.52 2.53
C PRO A 512 41.86 -20.47 4.03
N ALA A 513 41.50 -21.51 4.75
CA ALA A 513 41.78 -21.60 6.17
C ALA A 513 43.27 -21.25 6.35
N GLU A 514 43.52 -20.08 6.93
CA GLU A 514 44.83 -19.62 7.30
C GLU A 514 45.42 -20.74 8.16
N HIS A 515 46.53 -21.26 7.75
CA HIS A 515 47.23 -22.38 8.38
C HIS A 515 47.20 -22.18 9.90
N ALA A 516 46.53 -23.08 10.61
CA ALA A 516 46.76 -23.24 12.04
C ALA A 516 48.27 -23.46 12.23
N PRO A 517 48.95 -22.70 13.11
CA PRO A 517 50.35 -22.92 13.37
C PRO A 517 50.55 -24.38 13.82
N ALA A 518 51.37 -25.09 13.11
CA ALA A 518 51.78 -26.43 13.48
C ALA A 518 52.37 -26.37 14.89
N LEU A 519 51.69 -27.00 15.85
CA LEU A 519 52.30 -27.30 17.16
C LEU A 519 53.44 -28.28 16.91
N GLU A 520 54.66 -27.78 16.73
CA GLU A 520 55.86 -28.57 16.88
C GLU A 520 55.94 -29.07 18.31
N GLY A 521 55.46 -30.27 18.53
CA GLY A 521 55.64 -31.02 19.75
C GLY A 521 57.10 -31.45 19.88
N SER A 522 57.84 -30.77 20.74
CA SER A 522 59.14 -31.23 21.20
C SER A 522 58.97 -32.53 21.99
N ALA A 523 59.08 -33.66 21.34
CA ALA A 523 59.32 -34.94 22.03
C ALA A 523 60.79 -34.97 22.49
N ARG A 524 61.07 -34.58 23.71
CA ARG A 524 62.29 -34.94 24.43
C ARG A 524 62.14 -36.40 24.88
N ALA A 525 62.91 -37.30 24.26
CA ALA A 525 63.15 -38.64 24.75
C ALA A 525 63.79 -38.55 26.15
N GLN A 526 63.14 -39.12 27.12
CA GLN A 526 63.82 -39.51 28.40
C GLN A 526 64.42 -40.89 28.24
N GLU A 527 65.75 -40.92 28.32
CA GLU A 527 66.50 -42.16 28.52
C GLU A 527 66.20 -42.76 29.89
N PRO A 528 66.16 -44.10 30.06
CA PRO A 528 65.96 -44.72 31.36
C PRO A 528 67.29 -44.78 32.10
N GLU A 529 67.39 -44.20 33.30
CA GLU A 529 68.49 -44.48 34.24
C GLU A 529 68.45 -45.91 34.74
N THR A 530 69.53 -46.64 34.48
CA THR A 530 69.85 -47.92 35.06
C THR A 530 70.29 -47.74 36.50
N ILE A 531 69.55 -48.30 37.44
CA ILE A 531 69.98 -48.48 38.81
C ILE A 531 70.75 -49.77 38.92
N THR A 532 72.02 -49.70 39.27
CA THR A 532 72.85 -50.84 39.76
C THR A 532 73.20 -50.64 41.20
N ALA A 533 72.89 -51.65 42.01
CA ALA A 533 73.30 -52.06 43.34
C ALA A 533 72.78 -51.26 44.52
#